data_075cb353c3c1c5404fd114b1580caa08
#
_entry.id   075cb353c3c1c5404fd114b1580caa08
#
_cell.length_a   1.000
_cell.length_b   1.000
_cell.length_c   1.000
_cell.angle_alpha   90.00
_cell.angle_beta   90.00
_cell.angle_gamma   90.00
#
_symmetry.space_group_name_H-M   'P 1'
#
loop_
_entity.id
_entity.type
_entity.pdbx_description
1 polymer ?
#
loop_
_entity_poly.entity_id
_entity_poly.type
_entity_poly.pdbx_seq_one_letter_code
_entity_poly.pdbx_strand_id
1 'polypeptide(L)'
;TDKWVGWFDVEFDDPTEAIFNFYFPQGLYNMTSKGKVGEGFVEITIQYKYLGESTIHTRKHYEYRNGNKDTFGITIRETLRGLGNGISFRIAKTKQKSGNSPVTECKVKDVYLAAQTDKTSYPGVTVIRSRTIATDGALSVKERKLNCLVTRKLMVDGSGALQATRDAGQALIGMALDEYIGRRSSTE
;
A
#
# COMPACT_ATOMS: atom_id res chain seq x y z
N THR A 1 -31.38 -9.69 1.19
CA THR A 1 -31.05 -8.33 1.65
C THR A 1 -29.58 -8.31 2.02
N ASP A 2 -28.80 -7.47 1.38
CA ASP A 2 -27.38 -7.32 1.64
C ASP A 2 -27.17 -6.91 3.09
N LYS A 3 -26.31 -7.63 3.80
CA LYS A 3 -25.93 -7.28 5.16
C LYS A 3 -24.78 -6.27 5.10
N TRP A 4 -25.11 -5.00 5.21
CA TRP A 4 -24.13 -3.94 5.31
C TRP A 4 -23.47 -3.90 6.69
N VAL A 5 -22.16 -3.72 6.70
CA VAL A 5 -21.36 -3.47 7.89
C VAL A 5 -20.76 -2.06 7.76
N GLY A 6 -20.95 -1.19 8.71
CA GLY A 6 -20.59 0.25 8.73
C GLY A 6 -21.85 1.05 9.06
N TRP A 7 -21.84 2.36 9.13
CA TRP A 7 -20.87 3.32 8.58
C TRP A 7 -19.70 3.52 9.55
N PHE A 8 -18.46 3.48 9.02
CA PHE A 8 -17.26 3.77 9.78
C PHE A 8 -16.58 5.01 9.22
N ASP A 9 -16.21 5.93 10.10
CA ASP A 9 -15.53 7.16 9.72
C ASP A 9 -14.02 6.98 9.77
N VAL A 10 -13.35 7.49 8.74
CA VAL A 10 -11.89 7.56 8.67
C VAL A 10 -11.53 8.99 8.31
N GLU A 11 -10.87 9.67 9.25
CA GLU A 11 -10.40 11.03 9.08
C GLU A 11 -9.02 11.05 8.42
N PHE A 12 -8.86 11.92 7.46
CA PHE A 12 -7.59 12.16 6.76
C PHE A 12 -7.73 13.41 5.89
N ASP A 13 -6.76 14.31 5.95
CA ASP A 13 -6.79 15.55 5.18
C ASP A 13 -6.52 15.28 3.68
N ASP A 14 -7.44 15.73 2.84
CA ASP A 14 -7.37 15.69 1.38
C ASP A 14 -6.95 14.30 0.80
N PRO A 15 -7.65 13.22 1.16
CA PRO A 15 -7.27 11.88 0.71
C PRO A 15 -7.47 11.73 -0.79
N THR A 16 -6.46 11.19 -1.47
CA THR A 16 -6.52 10.85 -2.90
C THR A 16 -6.84 9.39 -3.15
N GLU A 17 -6.70 8.55 -2.14
CA GLU A 17 -6.94 7.11 -2.24
C GLU A 17 -7.50 6.54 -0.94
N ALA A 18 -8.46 5.62 -1.06
CA ALA A 18 -8.89 4.74 0.02
C ALA A 18 -8.45 3.31 -0.27
N ILE A 19 -7.86 2.66 0.73
CA ILE A 19 -7.26 1.33 0.61
C ILE A 19 -7.98 0.40 1.58
N PHE A 20 -8.65 -0.62 1.02
CA PHE A 20 -9.41 -1.61 1.76
C PHE A 20 -8.72 -2.96 1.65
N ASN A 21 -8.21 -3.47 2.75
CA ASN A 21 -7.58 -4.79 2.82
C ASN A 21 -8.55 -5.82 3.36
N PHE A 22 -8.73 -6.87 2.60
CA PHE A 22 -9.56 -8.01 2.95
C PHE A 22 -8.70 -9.26 3.07
N TYR A 23 -9.16 -10.22 3.85
CA TYR A 23 -8.54 -11.54 3.87
C TYR A 23 -9.58 -12.65 3.94
N PHE A 24 -9.20 -13.79 3.42
CA PHE A 24 -9.97 -15.03 3.38
C PHE A 24 -9.29 -16.04 4.30
N PRO A 25 -9.73 -16.17 5.55
CA PRO A 25 -9.02 -16.98 6.55
C PRO A 25 -8.96 -18.47 6.22
N GLN A 26 -9.95 -18.96 5.50
CA GLN A 26 -10.05 -20.35 5.08
C GLN A 26 -9.93 -20.53 3.56
N GLY A 27 -9.37 -19.52 2.87
CA GLY A 27 -9.35 -19.50 1.42
C GLY A 27 -10.69 -19.12 0.78
N LEU A 28 -10.77 -19.31 -0.54
CA LEU A 28 -11.96 -19.07 -1.34
C LEU A 28 -12.12 -20.23 -2.33
N TYR A 29 -13.06 -21.12 -2.11
CA TYR A 29 -13.26 -22.29 -2.94
C TYR A 29 -14.67 -22.87 -2.77
N ASN A 30 -14.99 -23.85 -3.60
CA ASN A 30 -16.19 -24.67 -3.47
C ASN A 30 -15.80 -26.15 -3.49
N MET A 31 -16.46 -26.96 -2.70
CA MET A 31 -16.30 -28.42 -2.78
C MET A 31 -17.34 -28.99 -3.73
N THR A 32 -16.90 -29.76 -4.70
CA THR A 32 -17.79 -30.50 -5.58
C THR A 32 -18.37 -31.69 -4.85
N SER A 33 -19.49 -32.28 -5.34
CA SER A 33 -20.11 -33.49 -4.78
C SER A 33 -19.13 -34.68 -4.74
N LYS A 34 -18.09 -34.68 -5.56
CA LYS A 34 -17.05 -35.73 -5.59
C LYS A 34 -15.83 -35.36 -4.70
N GLY A 35 -15.95 -34.38 -3.82
CA GLY A 35 -14.89 -33.98 -2.90
C GLY A 35 -13.71 -33.21 -3.56
N LYS A 36 -13.81 -32.82 -4.83
CA LYS A 36 -12.78 -32.02 -5.49
C LYS A 36 -12.98 -30.54 -5.18
N VAL A 37 -11.86 -29.82 -5.06
CA VAL A 37 -11.86 -28.37 -4.94
C VAL A 37 -12.22 -27.76 -6.28
N GLY A 38 -13.21 -26.90 -6.28
CA GLY A 38 -13.66 -26.11 -7.40
C GLY A 38 -13.61 -24.61 -7.10
N GLU A 39 -13.90 -23.82 -8.09
CA GLU A 39 -13.91 -22.37 -7.97
C GLU A 39 -15.02 -21.88 -7.03
N GLY A 40 -14.63 -21.07 -6.04
CA GLY A 40 -15.52 -20.22 -5.25
C GLY A 40 -15.51 -18.79 -5.77
N PHE A 41 -16.54 -18.00 -5.47
CA PHE A 41 -16.52 -16.57 -5.72
C PHE A 41 -17.27 -15.77 -4.67
N VAL A 42 -16.83 -14.51 -4.50
CA VAL A 42 -17.54 -13.49 -3.73
C VAL A 42 -17.54 -12.18 -4.51
N GLU A 43 -18.61 -11.41 -4.34
CA GLU A 43 -18.68 -10.02 -4.77
C GLU A 43 -18.75 -9.14 -3.54
N ILE A 44 -17.86 -8.14 -3.46
CA ILE A 44 -17.80 -7.15 -2.39
C ILE A 44 -18.28 -5.84 -2.96
N THR A 45 -19.21 -5.18 -2.27
CA THR A 45 -19.66 -3.83 -2.60
C THR A 45 -19.25 -2.88 -1.48
N ILE A 46 -18.62 -1.79 -1.86
CA ILE A 46 -18.23 -0.70 -0.99
C ILE A 46 -19.08 0.51 -1.32
N GLN A 47 -19.63 1.14 -0.29
CA GLN A 47 -20.24 2.46 -0.39
C GLN A 47 -19.51 3.41 0.54
N TYR A 48 -19.27 4.63 0.07
CA TYR A 48 -18.68 5.67 0.88
C TYR A 48 -19.33 7.02 0.59
N LYS A 49 -19.16 7.96 1.49
CA LYS A 49 -19.49 9.37 1.36
C LYS A 49 -18.36 10.17 1.98
N TYR A 50 -18.10 11.35 1.49
CA TYR A 50 -17.16 12.26 2.15
C TYR A 50 -17.73 12.74 3.49
N LEU A 51 -16.87 12.93 4.48
CA LEU A 51 -17.31 13.46 5.77
C LEU A 51 -17.93 14.84 5.59
N GLY A 52 -19.10 15.06 6.21
CA GLY A 52 -19.90 16.27 6.04
C GLY A 52 -20.81 16.27 4.81
N GLU A 53 -20.77 15.25 3.96
CA GLU A 53 -21.63 15.13 2.78
C GLU A 53 -22.67 14.01 2.91
N SER A 54 -23.79 14.17 2.22
CA SER A 54 -24.87 13.16 2.18
C SER A 54 -24.78 12.26 0.94
N THR A 55 -24.05 12.66 -0.09
CA THR A 55 -23.94 11.92 -1.34
C THR A 55 -23.21 10.61 -1.14
N ILE A 56 -23.88 9.50 -1.47
CA ILE A 56 -23.32 8.16 -1.36
C ILE A 56 -22.73 7.75 -2.71
N HIS A 57 -21.47 7.39 -2.69
CA HIS A 57 -20.77 6.78 -3.83
C HIS A 57 -20.78 5.27 -3.67
N THR A 58 -21.29 4.57 -4.67
CA THR A 58 -21.31 3.10 -4.68
C THR A 58 -20.30 2.59 -5.68
N ARG A 59 -19.37 1.74 -5.20
CA ARG A 59 -18.46 1.00 -6.05
C ARG A 59 -18.77 -0.48 -5.92
N LYS A 60 -19.14 -1.11 -7.04
CA LYS A 60 -19.22 -2.57 -7.11
C LYS A 60 -17.83 -3.07 -7.44
N HIS A 61 -17.19 -3.68 -6.47
CA HIS A 61 -15.87 -4.22 -6.69
C HIS A 61 -15.90 -5.72 -6.67
N TYR A 62 -15.59 -6.21 -7.81
CA TYR A 62 -14.90 -7.45 -8.09
C TYR A 62 -15.55 -8.73 -7.56
N GLU A 63 -15.99 -9.51 -8.49
CA GLU A 63 -16.06 -10.93 -8.27
C GLU A 63 -14.63 -11.45 -8.09
N TYR A 64 -14.30 -11.83 -6.88
CA TYR A 64 -13.09 -12.61 -6.64
C TYR A 64 -13.42 -14.07 -6.82
N ARG A 65 -12.65 -14.71 -7.72
CA ARG A 65 -12.77 -16.13 -8.04
C ARG A 65 -11.47 -16.81 -7.67
N ASN A 66 -11.56 -17.90 -6.93
CA ASN A 66 -10.40 -18.70 -6.58
C ASN A 66 -10.80 -20.15 -6.29
N GLY A 67 -9.83 -21.08 -6.37
CA GLY A 67 -9.96 -22.46 -5.96
C GLY A 67 -8.89 -22.82 -4.92
N ASN A 68 -8.54 -21.88 -4.04
CA ASN A 68 -7.49 -22.07 -3.05
C ASN A 68 -8.06 -22.25 -1.64
N LYS A 69 -7.53 -23.22 -0.91
CA LYS A 69 -7.84 -23.49 0.51
C LYS A 69 -6.99 -22.70 1.48
N ASP A 70 -5.87 -22.14 1.01
CA ASP A 70 -4.96 -21.41 1.87
C ASP A 70 -5.47 -20.01 2.15
N THR A 71 -5.12 -19.47 3.30
CA THR A 71 -5.37 -18.08 3.65
C THR A 71 -4.69 -17.14 2.67
N PHE A 72 -5.41 -16.17 2.15
CA PHE A 72 -4.85 -15.11 1.32
C PHE A 72 -5.56 -13.78 1.56
N GLY A 73 -4.93 -12.71 1.11
CA GLY A 73 -5.46 -11.35 1.18
C GLY A 73 -5.60 -10.71 -0.18
N ILE A 74 -6.50 -9.73 -0.25
CA ILE A 74 -6.69 -8.85 -1.40
C ILE A 74 -6.75 -7.41 -0.94
N THR A 75 -6.34 -6.50 -1.81
CA THR A 75 -6.43 -5.05 -1.59
C THR A 75 -7.26 -4.42 -2.68
N ILE A 76 -8.30 -3.70 -2.29
CA ILE A 76 -9.09 -2.84 -3.16
C ILE A 76 -8.64 -1.41 -2.96
N ARG A 77 -8.38 -0.69 -4.04
CA ARG A 77 -7.98 0.72 -4.02
C ARG A 77 -9.03 1.55 -4.74
N GLU A 78 -9.49 2.59 -4.08
CA GLU A 78 -10.44 3.56 -4.59
C GLU A 78 -9.79 4.92 -4.73
N THR A 79 -9.87 5.49 -5.90
CA THR A 79 -9.43 6.88 -6.12
C THR A 79 -10.45 7.83 -5.52
N LEU A 80 -9.98 8.73 -4.69
CA LEU A 80 -10.75 9.81 -4.08
C LEU A 80 -10.40 11.14 -4.74
N ARG A 81 -11.21 12.16 -4.47
CA ARG A 81 -11.09 13.48 -5.13
C ARG A 81 -9.91 14.33 -4.63
N GLY A 82 -9.21 13.93 -3.57
CA GLY A 82 -8.09 14.69 -3.01
C GLY A 82 -8.53 15.96 -2.28
N LEU A 83 -9.74 15.99 -1.75
CA LEU A 83 -10.32 17.13 -1.02
C LEU A 83 -11.18 16.63 0.15
N GLY A 84 -11.16 17.38 1.26
CA GLY A 84 -11.98 17.13 2.44
C GLY A 84 -11.26 16.38 3.55
N ASN A 85 -11.97 16.05 4.61
CA ASN A 85 -11.40 15.57 5.86
C ASN A 85 -11.57 14.05 6.06
N GLY A 86 -11.82 13.32 4.98
CA GLY A 86 -11.97 11.87 5.05
C GLY A 86 -13.28 11.34 4.49
N ILE A 87 -13.55 10.10 4.78
CA ILE A 87 -14.76 9.40 4.31
C ILE A 87 -15.44 8.62 5.44
N SER A 88 -16.75 8.46 5.30
CA SER A 88 -17.55 7.46 6.00
C SER A 88 -17.86 6.33 5.03
N PHE A 89 -17.62 5.09 5.40
CA PHE A 89 -17.81 3.96 4.50
C PHE A 89 -18.59 2.80 5.13
N ARG A 90 -19.21 1.99 4.29
CA ARG A 90 -19.78 0.70 4.65
C ARG A 90 -19.52 -0.34 3.57
N ILE A 91 -19.51 -1.60 3.96
CA ILE A 91 -19.16 -2.72 3.09
C ILE A 91 -20.23 -3.80 3.20
N ALA A 92 -20.52 -4.44 2.08
CA ALA A 92 -21.37 -5.64 2.04
C ALA A 92 -20.75 -6.70 1.12
N LYS A 93 -20.93 -7.95 1.48
CA LYS A 93 -20.77 -9.07 0.57
C LYS A 93 -22.10 -9.28 -0.14
N THR A 94 -22.18 -8.84 -1.41
CA THR A 94 -23.42 -8.77 -2.18
C THR A 94 -23.74 -10.06 -2.92
N LYS A 95 -22.71 -10.78 -3.37
CA LYS A 95 -22.87 -12.11 -3.97
C LYS A 95 -21.81 -13.08 -3.48
N GLN A 96 -22.15 -14.34 -3.51
CA GLN A 96 -21.22 -15.43 -3.24
C GLN A 96 -21.65 -16.70 -3.98
N LYS A 97 -20.73 -17.62 -4.15
CA LYS A 97 -21.03 -18.94 -4.69
C LYS A 97 -22.10 -19.61 -3.84
N SER A 98 -23.13 -20.11 -4.49
CA SER A 98 -24.12 -21.01 -3.90
C SER A 98 -23.82 -22.46 -4.32
N GLY A 99 -24.18 -23.43 -3.51
CA GLY A 99 -24.02 -24.87 -3.82
C GLY A 99 -23.50 -25.68 -2.64
N ASN A 100 -22.97 -26.87 -2.92
CA ASN A 100 -22.54 -27.83 -1.91
C ASN A 100 -21.23 -27.39 -1.22
N SER A 101 -21.33 -26.77 -0.06
CA SER A 101 -20.19 -26.38 0.79
C SER A 101 -19.24 -25.33 0.20
N PRO A 102 -19.73 -24.14 -0.18
CA PRO A 102 -18.86 -23.05 -0.55
C PRO A 102 -18.16 -22.46 0.68
N VAL A 103 -16.85 -22.25 0.58
CA VAL A 103 -16.06 -21.50 1.56
C VAL A 103 -15.83 -20.12 1.00
N THR A 104 -16.50 -19.13 1.56
CA THR A 104 -16.56 -17.75 1.07
C THR A 104 -16.44 -16.73 2.21
N GLU A 105 -15.88 -17.15 3.34
CA GLU A 105 -15.65 -16.22 4.45
C GLU A 105 -14.64 -15.18 4.04
N CYS A 106 -15.02 -13.90 4.15
CA CYS A 106 -14.20 -12.76 3.85
C CYS A 106 -14.29 -11.77 5.01
N LYS A 107 -13.16 -11.33 5.50
CA LYS A 107 -13.06 -10.35 6.60
C LYS A 107 -12.32 -9.11 6.15
N VAL A 108 -12.74 -7.96 6.64
CA VAL A 108 -11.97 -6.72 6.53
C VAL A 108 -10.81 -6.81 7.52
N LYS A 109 -9.60 -6.61 7.05
CA LYS A 109 -8.41 -6.57 7.90
C LYS A 109 -8.17 -5.17 8.43
N ASP A 110 -8.08 -4.21 7.49
CA ASP A 110 -7.87 -2.81 7.79
C ASP A 110 -8.36 -1.94 6.63
N VAL A 111 -8.64 -0.67 6.93
CA VAL A 111 -8.97 0.37 5.95
C VAL A 111 -8.23 1.63 6.34
N TYR A 112 -7.58 2.24 5.36
CA TYR A 112 -6.88 3.50 5.57
C TYR A 112 -6.93 4.38 4.34
N LEU A 113 -6.75 5.68 4.56
CA LEU A 113 -6.68 6.69 3.52
C LEU A 113 -5.24 7.07 3.27
N ALA A 114 -4.96 7.51 2.06
CA ALA A 114 -3.66 8.01 1.67
C ALA A 114 -3.82 9.25 0.79
N ALA A 115 -2.90 10.19 0.91
CA ALA A 115 -2.71 11.24 -0.06
C ALA A 115 -1.53 10.88 -0.96
N GLN A 116 -1.74 10.94 -2.26
CA GLN A 116 -0.63 10.87 -3.19
C GLN A 116 0.03 12.25 -3.20
N THR A 117 1.23 12.31 -2.67
CA THR A 117 2.05 13.50 -2.82
C THR A 117 2.62 13.50 -4.24
N ASP A 118 2.37 14.55 -4.99
CA ASP A 118 2.91 14.74 -6.35
C ASP A 118 4.44 14.89 -6.39
N LYS A 119 5.09 14.76 -5.25
CA LYS A 119 6.55 14.80 -5.13
C LYS A 119 7.15 13.48 -5.61
N THR A 120 7.18 13.29 -6.91
CA THR A 120 7.99 12.22 -7.55
C THR A 120 9.48 12.54 -7.54
N SER A 121 9.84 13.78 -7.18
CA SER A 121 11.23 14.26 -7.09
C SER A 121 11.65 14.40 -5.63
N TYR A 122 12.75 13.74 -5.30
CA TYR A 122 13.42 13.87 -4.01
C TYR A 122 14.75 14.61 -4.23
N PRO A 123 14.75 15.96 -4.26
CA PRO A 123 15.97 16.72 -4.52
C PRO A 123 17.01 16.40 -3.44
N GLY A 124 18.24 16.11 -3.86
CA GLY A 124 19.34 15.77 -2.95
C GLY A 124 19.31 14.35 -2.37
N VAL A 125 18.34 13.52 -2.74
CA VAL A 125 18.23 12.13 -2.25
C VAL A 125 18.30 11.15 -3.41
N THR A 126 19.12 10.12 -3.27
CA THR A 126 19.15 9.00 -4.21
C THR A 126 18.11 7.97 -3.79
N VAL A 127 17.12 7.74 -4.64
CA VAL A 127 16.06 6.77 -4.41
C VAL A 127 16.29 5.53 -5.27
N ILE A 128 16.25 4.35 -4.66
CA ILE A 128 16.32 3.06 -5.34
C ILE A 128 14.95 2.42 -5.27
N ARG A 129 14.38 2.12 -6.44
CA ARG A 129 13.17 1.31 -6.55
C ARG A 129 13.54 -0.10 -7.02
N SER A 130 13.20 -1.11 -6.23
CA SER A 130 13.33 -2.51 -6.64
C SER A 130 11.98 -3.16 -6.83
N ARG A 131 11.88 -4.04 -7.81
CA ARG A 131 10.73 -4.92 -8.01
C ARG A 131 11.21 -6.36 -7.93
N THR A 132 10.68 -7.11 -6.99
CA THR A 132 10.99 -8.53 -6.87
C THR A 132 9.81 -9.35 -7.34
N ILE A 133 10.07 -10.30 -8.23
CA ILE A 133 9.08 -11.29 -8.67
C ILE A 133 9.29 -12.53 -7.79
N ALA A 134 8.20 -12.98 -7.14
CA ALA A 134 8.23 -14.22 -6.37
C ALA A 134 8.30 -15.40 -7.32
N THR A 135 9.39 -16.15 -7.23
CA THR A 135 9.57 -17.45 -7.88
C THR A 135 9.81 -18.49 -6.79
N ASP A 136 9.67 -19.78 -7.10
CA ASP A 136 9.91 -20.86 -6.12
C ASP A 136 11.29 -20.76 -5.48
N GLY A 137 12.32 -20.41 -6.25
CA GLY A 137 13.67 -20.17 -5.73
C GLY A 137 13.77 -18.91 -4.86
N ALA A 138 13.02 -17.87 -5.16
CA ALA A 138 13.02 -16.62 -4.38
C ALA A 138 12.26 -16.75 -3.06
N LEU A 139 11.30 -17.66 -2.95
CA LEU A 139 10.55 -17.93 -1.72
C LEU A 139 11.39 -18.64 -0.67
N SER A 140 12.42 -19.38 -1.07
CA SER A 140 13.34 -20.08 -0.17
C SER A 140 14.35 -19.15 0.52
N VAL A 141 14.53 -17.92 0.04
CA VAL A 141 15.47 -16.94 0.61
C VAL A 141 14.82 -16.16 1.73
N LYS A 142 15.23 -16.42 2.98
CA LYS A 142 14.69 -15.76 4.18
C LYS A 142 15.05 -14.28 4.26
N GLU A 143 16.18 -13.88 3.70
CA GLU A 143 16.67 -12.49 3.73
C GLU A 143 16.99 -12.01 2.32
N ARG A 144 16.55 -10.82 2.00
CA ARG A 144 16.90 -10.12 0.77
C ARG A 144 17.88 -9.01 1.10
N LYS A 145 19.11 -9.13 0.62
CA LYS A 145 20.16 -8.12 0.82
C LYS A 145 20.40 -7.38 -0.49
N LEU A 146 20.36 -6.07 -0.44
CA LEU A 146 20.77 -5.20 -1.53
C LEU A 146 22.13 -4.61 -1.18
N ASN A 147 23.16 -4.97 -1.94
CA ASN A 147 24.48 -4.37 -1.82
C ASN A 147 24.61 -3.29 -2.88
N CYS A 148 24.88 -2.06 -2.45
CA CYS A 148 25.07 -0.95 -3.36
C CYS A 148 26.45 -0.33 -3.17
N LEU A 149 27.13 -0.05 -4.26
CA LEU A 149 28.27 0.86 -4.26
C LEU A 149 27.71 2.29 -4.41
N VAL A 150 27.85 3.08 -3.36
CA VAL A 150 27.31 4.44 -3.33
C VAL A 150 28.45 5.44 -3.35
N THR A 151 28.38 6.40 -4.28
CA THR A 151 29.28 7.56 -4.31
C THR A 151 28.47 8.78 -3.91
N ARG A 152 28.81 9.35 -2.76
CA ARG A 152 28.24 10.63 -2.34
C ARG A 152 29.04 11.77 -2.95
N LYS A 153 28.34 12.72 -3.57
CA LYS A 153 28.96 13.98 -3.99
C LYS A 153 28.89 14.94 -2.82
N LEU A 154 30.02 15.54 -2.51
CA LEU A 154 30.17 16.48 -1.42
C LEU A 154 30.54 17.87 -1.98
N MET A 155 30.26 18.91 -1.22
CA MET A 155 30.73 20.25 -1.55
C MET A 155 32.21 20.31 -1.26
N VAL A 156 33.00 20.60 -2.29
CA VAL A 156 34.46 20.68 -2.24
C VAL A 156 34.86 22.14 -2.43
N ASP A 157 35.79 22.62 -1.66
CA ASP A 157 36.45 23.94 -1.76
C ASP A 157 35.54 25.16 -1.62
N GLY A 158 34.34 25.08 -1.02
CA GLY A 158 33.46 26.25 -0.92
C GLY A 158 32.90 26.75 -2.25
N SER A 159 33.14 26.04 -3.34
CA SER A 159 32.71 26.45 -4.70
C SER A 159 31.20 26.27 -4.96
N GLY A 160 30.49 25.67 -4.02
CA GLY A 160 29.05 25.34 -4.16
C GLY A 160 28.77 24.14 -5.09
N ALA A 161 29.78 23.60 -5.76
CA ALA A 161 29.65 22.48 -6.66
C ALA A 161 29.78 21.14 -5.92
N LEU A 162 28.81 20.24 -6.12
CA LEU A 162 28.85 18.88 -5.57
C LEU A 162 29.73 17.98 -6.43
N GLN A 163 30.84 17.50 -5.90
CA GLN A 163 31.77 16.60 -6.59
C GLN A 163 31.97 15.27 -5.85
N ALA A 164 32.21 14.22 -6.62
CA ALA A 164 32.62 12.93 -6.05
C ALA A 164 34.09 13.07 -5.58
N THR A 165 34.35 12.84 -4.31
CA THR A 165 35.71 12.87 -3.76
C THR A 165 36.05 11.57 -3.03
N ARG A 166 37.35 11.24 -3.01
CA ARG A 166 37.95 10.17 -2.19
C ARG A 166 38.93 10.76 -1.16
N ASP A 167 39.08 12.08 -1.11
CA ASP A 167 39.89 12.78 -0.14
C ASP A 167 39.19 12.82 1.22
N ALA A 168 39.89 12.35 2.26
CA ALA A 168 39.32 12.24 3.60
C ALA A 168 39.04 13.61 4.23
N GLY A 169 39.87 14.62 3.95
CA GLY A 169 39.67 15.97 4.45
C GLY A 169 38.43 16.62 3.85
N GLN A 170 38.22 16.45 2.56
CA GLN A 170 37.01 16.93 1.88
C GLN A 170 35.76 16.17 2.35
N ALA A 171 35.87 14.87 2.64
CA ALA A 171 34.78 14.10 3.21
C ALA A 171 34.37 14.60 4.61
N LEU A 172 35.36 14.94 5.46
CA LEU A 172 35.13 15.52 6.79
C LEU A 172 34.47 16.91 6.70
N ILE A 173 34.93 17.76 5.81
CA ILE A 173 34.33 19.08 5.58
C ILE A 173 32.87 18.90 5.09
N GLY A 174 32.63 18.01 4.13
CA GLY A 174 31.30 17.72 3.64
C GLY A 174 30.36 17.19 4.71
N MET A 175 30.85 16.38 5.63
CA MET A 175 30.07 15.91 6.79
C MET A 175 29.80 17.06 7.77
N ALA A 176 30.75 17.93 8.04
CA ALA A 176 30.58 19.05 8.96
C ALA A 176 29.58 20.09 8.46
N LEU A 177 29.50 20.27 7.15
CA LEU A 177 28.61 21.23 6.49
C LEU A 177 27.26 20.62 6.11
N ASP A 178 27.07 19.31 6.30
CA ASP A 178 25.82 18.64 5.96
C ASP A 178 24.68 19.10 6.87
N GLU A 179 23.55 19.42 6.26
CA GLU A 179 22.37 19.94 6.97
C GLU A 179 21.76 18.95 7.96
N TYR A 180 21.91 17.65 7.69
CA TYR A 180 21.26 16.58 8.46
C TYR A 180 22.20 15.91 9.47
N ILE A 181 23.50 15.84 9.18
CA ILE A 181 24.49 15.16 10.01
C ILE A 181 25.54 16.11 10.57
N GLY A 182 25.77 17.26 9.94
CA GLY A 182 26.72 18.26 10.38
C GLY A 182 26.14 19.14 11.49
N ARG A 183 26.97 19.51 12.49
CA ARG A 183 26.64 20.66 13.32
C ARG A 183 26.87 21.90 12.46
N ARG A 184 25.78 22.54 12.02
CA ARG A 184 25.89 23.92 11.54
C ARG A 184 26.51 24.74 12.67
N SER A 185 27.71 25.21 12.49
CA SER A 185 28.12 26.39 13.24
C SER A 185 27.25 27.52 12.71
N SER A 186 26.29 27.97 13.52
CA SER A 186 25.61 29.24 13.30
C SER A 186 26.70 30.31 13.29
N THR A 187 27.16 30.71 12.13
CA THR A 187 27.82 32.00 11.97
C THR A 187 26.69 33.01 11.92
N GLU A 188 26.56 33.75 13.04
CA GLU A 188 25.91 35.04 13.06
C GLU A 188 26.58 35.99 12.05
#